data_fc07740d89540c076cb4071aa7f308eb
#
_entry.id   fc07740d89540c076cb4071aa7f308eb
#
_cell.length_a   1.000
_cell.length_b   1.000
_cell.length_c   1.000
_cell.angle_alpha   90.00
_cell.angle_beta   90.00
_cell.angle_gamma   90.00
#
_symmetry.space_group_name_H-M   'P 1'
#
loop_
_entity.id
_entity.type
_entity.pdbx_description
1 polymer ?
#
loop_
_entity_poly.entity_id
_entity_poly.type
_entity_poly.pdbx_seq_one_letter_code
_entity_poly.pdbx_strand_id
1 'polypeptide(L)'
;MSNSNDPIGVSDVRLGIPVADQRASTRAYQILLGAPVSDGEWAAANGTVLLRDADADLSIDFVVADEARARAELARRGLSPTGEVSIGVTELTRPRPDGPVLDHIVLTHRDEDAAIALYAGRFGMSLRRVRPLGDELVQLFFRTSTLVVEVVAGPAMAERELFGGIAWLTDDIDAEQERLVEAGLDTSEVRVGRKPGTRVCTVRERVLGTPTLLIEQSPRSDDPS
;
A
#
# COMPACT_ATOMS: atom_id res chain seq x y z
N MET A 1 17.21 -5.06 12.05
CA MET A 1 18.44 -5.26 11.25
C MET A 1 18.17 -4.72 9.87
N SER A 2 18.73 -3.56 9.53
CA SER A 2 18.57 -2.93 8.22
C SER A 2 19.17 -3.85 7.16
N ASN A 3 18.36 -4.18 6.14
CA ASN A 3 18.83 -4.95 5.00
C ASN A 3 19.90 -4.09 4.27
N SER A 4 21.17 -4.44 4.39
CA SER A 4 22.32 -3.69 3.86
C SER A 4 22.36 -3.57 2.32
N ASN A 5 21.29 -3.97 1.63
CA ASN A 5 21.21 -4.02 0.18
C ASN A 5 20.12 -3.12 -0.41
N ASP A 6 19.46 -2.28 0.39
CA ASP A 6 18.51 -1.27 -0.10
C ASP A 6 19.19 0.13 -0.10
N PRO A 7 19.78 0.55 -1.21
CA PRO A 7 20.51 1.81 -1.29
C PRO A 7 19.62 3.05 -1.28
N ILE A 8 18.31 2.89 -1.54
CA ILE A 8 17.31 3.95 -1.45
C ILE A 8 16.78 4.06 -0.01
N GLY A 9 16.70 2.92 0.70
CA GLY A 9 16.26 2.88 2.09
C GLY A 9 14.77 3.14 2.26
N VAL A 10 13.95 2.60 1.35
CA VAL A 10 12.49 2.73 1.46
C VAL A 10 11.99 2.09 2.76
N SER A 11 11.30 2.88 3.57
CA SER A 11 10.67 2.40 4.81
C SER A 11 9.16 2.25 4.67
N ASP A 12 8.45 3.32 4.44
CA ASP A 12 7.00 3.42 4.48
C ASP A 12 6.44 3.98 3.17
N VAL A 13 5.13 4.28 3.16
CA VAL A 13 4.47 4.89 2.01
C VAL A 13 3.58 6.05 2.44
N ARG A 14 3.53 7.09 1.62
CA ARG A 14 2.53 8.16 1.65
C ARG A 14 1.67 8.06 0.41
N LEU A 15 0.36 7.93 0.60
CA LEU A 15 -0.61 7.75 -0.47
C LEU A 15 -1.48 9.00 -0.57
N GLY A 16 -1.44 9.68 -1.72
CA GLY A 16 -2.37 10.74 -2.05
C GLY A 16 -3.52 10.17 -2.87
N ILE A 17 -4.71 10.08 -2.28
CA ILE A 17 -5.88 9.41 -2.88
C ILE A 17 -6.89 10.44 -3.35
N PRO A 18 -7.16 10.56 -4.67
CA PRO A 18 -8.19 11.44 -5.19
C PRO A 18 -9.58 10.91 -4.79
N VAL A 19 -10.44 11.81 -4.31
CA VAL A 19 -11.80 11.46 -3.89
C VAL A 19 -12.80 12.48 -4.41
N ALA A 20 -13.96 12.00 -4.87
CA ALA A 20 -15.00 12.85 -5.44
C ALA A 20 -15.82 13.60 -4.38
N ASP A 21 -15.98 13.02 -3.19
CA ASP A 21 -16.71 13.60 -2.06
C ASP A 21 -15.82 13.62 -0.83
N GLN A 22 -15.11 14.73 -0.63
CA GLN A 22 -14.19 14.93 0.50
C GLN A 22 -14.85 14.69 1.85
N ARG A 23 -16.11 15.13 2.02
CA ARG A 23 -16.82 15.00 3.30
C ARG A 23 -17.18 13.55 3.61
N ALA A 24 -17.73 12.84 2.62
CA ALA A 24 -18.05 11.41 2.77
C ALA A 24 -16.79 10.58 2.97
N SER A 25 -15.73 10.87 2.22
CA SER A 25 -14.43 10.21 2.34
C SER A 25 -13.79 10.46 3.70
N THR A 26 -13.79 11.71 4.19
CA THR A 26 -13.29 12.05 5.53
C THR A 26 -14.01 11.22 6.60
N ARG A 27 -15.35 11.13 6.53
CA ARG A 27 -16.13 10.34 7.48
C ARG A 27 -15.76 8.84 7.41
N ALA A 28 -15.64 8.28 6.20
CA ALA A 28 -15.31 6.87 6.02
C ALA A 28 -13.90 6.55 6.55
N TYR A 29 -12.92 7.40 6.27
CA TYR A 29 -11.56 7.24 6.80
C TYR A 29 -11.50 7.45 8.33
N GLN A 30 -12.31 8.35 8.90
CA GLN A 30 -12.42 8.47 10.36
C GLN A 30 -12.97 7.20 11.00
N ILE A 31 -13.94 6.54 10.39
CA ILE A 31 -14.45 5.26 10.87
C ILE A 31 -13.38 4.17 10.71
N LEU A 32 -12.69 4.12 9.58
CA LEU A 32 -11.71 3.08 9.26
C LEU A 32 -10.43 3.22 10.10
N LEU A 33 -9.87 4.42 10.20
CA LEU A 33 -8.52 4.66 10.76
C LEU A 33 -8.51 5.50 12.04
N GLY A 34 -9.67 5.98 12.51
CA GLY A 34 -9.75 6.88 13.66
C GLY A 34 -9.57 8.35 13.31
N ALA A 35 -9.10 9.15 14.28
CA ALA A 35 -8.96 10.58 14.11
C ALA A 35 -7.84 10.95 13.10
N PRO A 36 -8.07 11.93 12.20
CA PRO A 36 -7.04 12.42 11.31
C PRO A 36 -5.94 13.19 12.09
N VAL A 37 -4.72 13.17 11.58
CA VAL A 37 -3.59 13.96 12.15
C VAL A 37 -3.58 15.39 11.67
N SER A 38 -4.20 15.66 10.53
CA SER A 38 -4.53 16.98 9.99
C SER A 38 -5.72 16.85 9.03
N ASP A 39 -6.23 17.94 8.51
CA ASP A 39 -7.36 17.92 7.60
C ASP A 39 -7.08 17.04 6.37
N GLY A 40 -7.91 16.01 6.19
CA GLY A 40 -7.77 15.03 5.11
C GLY A 40 -6.55 14.10 5.20
N GLU A 41 -5.83 14.03 6.35
CA GLU A 41 -4.63 13.21 6.50
C GLU A 41 -4.72 12.25 7.69
N TRP A 42 -4.46 10.97 7.45
CA TRP A 42 -4.39 9.90 8.46
C TRP A 42 -3.00 9.29 8.47
N ALA A 43 -2.41 9.23 9.66
CA ALA A 43 -1.15 8.52 9.87
C ALA A 43 -1.42 7.10 10.35
N ALA A 44 -0.66 6.16 9.79
CA ALA A 44 -0.54 4.78 10.23
C ALA A 44 0.87 4.53 10.80
N ALA A 45 1.07 3.40 11.47
CA ALA A 45 2.38 3.05 12.02
C ALA A 45 3.49 2.95 10.95
N ASN A 46 3.12 2.69 9.70
CA ASN A 46 4.05 2.52 8.58
C ASN A 46 3.55 3.18 7.28
N GLY A 47 2.73 4.21 7.38
CA GLY A 47 2.24 4.92 6.21
C GLY A 47 1.38 6.13 6.53
N THR A 48 1.00 6.85 5.48
CA THR A 48 0.10 8.00 5.56
C THR A 48 -0.87 7.95 4.38
N VAL A 49 -2.14 8.24 4.65
CA VAL A 49 -3.15 8.49 3.62
C VAL A 49 -3.51 9.96 3.64
N LEU A 50 -3.48 10.60 2.48
CA LEU A 50 -3.88 11.99 2.27
C LEU A 50 -4.99 12.04 1.21
N LEU A 51 -6.14 12.59 1.54
CA LEU A 51 -7.19 12.83 0.56
C LEU A 51 -6.81 14.00 -0.36
N ARG A 52 -7.06 13.82 -1.65
CA ARG A 52 -6.77 14.80 -2.70
C ARG A 52 -8.07 15.18 -3.41
N ASP A 53 -8.05 16.31 -4.09
CA ASP A 53 -9.17 16.71 -4.94
C ASP A 53 -9.40 15.68 -6.06
N ALA A 54 -10.63 15.61 -6.56
CA ALA A 54 -11.05 14.58 -7.53
C ALA A 54 -10.29 14.61 -8.86
N ASP A 55 -9.76 15.75 -9.23
CA ASP A 55 -8.98 15.99 -10.44
C ASP A 55 -7.46 15.80 -10.23
N ALA A 56 -7.03 15.55 -8.99
CA ALA A 56 -5.63 15.25 -8.72
C ALA A 56 -5.28 13.81 -9.15
N ASP A 57 -4.04 13.61 -9.55
CA ASP A 57 -3.51 12.26 -9.75
C ASP A 57 -3.32 11.54 -8.42
N LEU A 58 -3.59 10.24 -8.42
CA LEU A 58 -3.18 9.38 -7.31
C LEU A 58 -1.66 9.41 -7.19
N SER A 59 -1.15 9.66 -5.99
CA SER A 59 0.29 9.70 -5.75
C SER A 59 0.74 8.63 -4.73
N ILE A 60 1.92 8.07 -5.00
CA ILE A 60 2.58 7.08 -4.13
C ILE A 60 3.98 7.59 -3.88
N ASP A 61 4.23 8.09 -2.68
CA ASP A 61 5.55 8.53 -2.27
C ASP A 61 6.13 7.53 -1.28
N PHE A 62 7.23 6.88 -1.64
CA PHE A 62 7.96 6.02 -0.73
C PHE A 62 8.77 6.86 0.26
N VAL A 63 8.58 6.59 1.54
CA VAL A 63 9.27 7.32 2.60
C VAL A 63 10.70 6.82 2.73
N VAL A 64 11.64 7.75 2.76
CA VAL A 64 13.08 7.53 2.86
C VAL A 64 13.68 8.40 3.96
N ALA A 65 14.85 8.03 4.44
CA ALA A 65 15.53 8.79 5.49
C ALA A 65 16.19 10.08 4.97
N ASP A 66 16.53 10.13 3.68
CA ASP A 66 17.20 11.26 3.01
C ASP A 66 16.66 11.37 1.58
N GLU A 67 15.73 12.28 1.38
CA GLU A 67 15.06 12.46 0.09
C GLU A 67 16.02 12.92 -1.00
N ALA A 68 16.94 13.83 -0.70
CA ALA A 68 17.89 14.37 -1.68
C ALA A 68 18.83 13.27 -2.19
N ARG A 69 19.34 12.43 -1.28
CA ARG A 69 20.16 11.28 -1.62
C ARG A 69 19.38 10.24 -2.43
N ALA A 70 18.15 9.93 -2.00
CA ALA A 70 17.30 8.97 -2.70
C ALA A 70 16.98 9.43 -4.13
N ARG A 71 16.62 10.71 -4.31
CA ARG A 71 16.38 11.29 -5.64
C ARG A 71 17.62 11.24 -6.53
N ALA A 72 18.79 11.59 -6.00
CA ALA A 72 20.04 11.50 -6.75
C ALA A 72 20.38 10.06 -7.16
N GLU A 73 20.12 9.07 -6.29
CA GLU A 73 20.31 7.66 -6.60
C GLU A 73 19.34 7.15 -7.65
N LEU A 74 18.05 7.50 -7.53
CA LEU A 74 17.03 7.16 -8.52
C LEU A 74 17.35 7.76 -9.90
N ALA A 75 17.81 9.02 -9.95
CA ALA A 75 18.25 9.65 -11.19
C ALA A 75 19.44 8.92 -11.85
N ARG A 76 20.43 8.47 -11.04
CA ARG A 76 21.54 7.63 -11.54
C ARG A 76 21.06 6.30 -12.11
N ARG A 77 19.97 5.77 -11.61
CA ARG A 77 19.31 4.54 -12.08
C ARG A 77 18.32 4.76 -13.23
N GLY A 78 18.27 5.98 -13.77
CA GLY A 78 17.41 6.33 -14.90
C GLY A 78 15.92 6.49 -14.54
N LEU A 79 15.59 6.76 -13.26
CA LEU A 79 14.25 7.15 -12.85
C LEU A 79 14.20 8.66 -12.65
N SER A 80 13.41 9.36 -13.49
CA SER A 80 13.12 10.77 -13.24
C SER A 80 11.89 10.86 -12.32
N PRO A 81 11.98 11.54 -11.16
CA PRO A 81 10.86 11.71 -10.23
C PRO A 81 9.71 12.55 -10.80
N THR A 82 9.85 13.09 -12.01
CA THR A 82 8.88 13.98 -12.67
C THR A 82 8.12 13.30 -13.82
N GLY A 83 8.09 11.97 -13.86
CA GLY A 83 7.33 11.21 -14.87
C GLY A 83 5.83 11.16 -14.57
N GLU A 84 5.03 10.75 -15.57
CA GLU A 84 3.55 10.71 -15.58
C GLU A 84 2.91 9.75 -14.55
N VAL A 85 3.69 9.00 -13.79
CA VAL A 85 3.24 8.21 -12.65
C VAL A 85 3.75 8.90 -11.40
N SER A 86 2.84 9.28 -10.52
CA SER A 86 3.18 9.93 -9.26
C SER A 86 3.78 8.94 -8.25
N ILE A 87 4.84 8.21 -8.65
CA ILE A 87 5.65 7.42 -7.74
C ILE A 87 6.91 8.21 -7.43
N GLY A 88 7.00 8.67 -6.21
CA GLY A 88 8.09 9.51 -5.73
C GLY A 88 8.77 8.96 -4.49
N VAL A 89 9.63 9.78 -3.93
CA VAL A 89 10.19 9.61 -2.59
C VAL A 89 10.00 10.87 -1.79
N THR A 90 9.77 10.72 -0.49
CA THR A 90 9.60 11.80 0.48
C THR A 90 10.26 11.45 1.79
N GLU A 91 10.57 12.45 2.62
CA GLU A 91 11.03 12.22 3.98
C GLU A 91 9.87 12.10 4.96
N LEU A 92 10.11 11.40 6.08
CA LEU A 92 9.17 11.33 7.18
C LEU A 92 9.16 12.68 7.92
N THR A 93 8.04 13.39 7.83
CA THR A 93 7.91 14.73 8.43
C THR A 93 7.41 14.71 9.88
N ARG A 94 6.92 13.57 10.36
CA ARG A 94 6.38 13.41 11.71
C ARG A 94 6.76 12.06 12.32
N PRO A 95 6.86 11.94 13.65
CA PRO A 95 6.97 10.65 14.32
C PRO A 95 5.80 9.73 13.93
N ARG A 96 6.06 8.45 13.83
CA ARG A 96 5.02 7.44 13.56
C ARG A 96 4.14 7.29 14.80
N PRO A 97 2.82 7.33 14.65
CA PRO A 97 1.92 7.03 15.75
C PRO A 97 1.85 5.52 16.00
N ASP A 98 1.44 5.15 17.22
CA ASP A 98 0.83 3.85 17.42
C ASP A 98 -0.56 3.90 16.77
N GLY A 99 -0.87 2.96 15.90
CA GLY A 99 -2.15 2.99 15.17
C GLY A 99 -2.27 1.90 14.10
N PRO A 100 -3.20 2.07 13.17
CA PRO A 100 -3.41 1.12 12.06
C PRO A 100 -2.12 0.81 11.33
N VAL A 101 -1.96 -0.44 10.89
CA VAL A 101 -0.78 -0.91 10.17
C VAL A 101 -1.16 -1.29 8.75
N LEU A 102 -0.45 -0.76 7.78
CA LEU A 102 -0.52 -1.22 6.39
C LEU A 102 0.19 -2.57 6.27
N ASP A 103 -0.52 -3.61 5.84
CA ASP A 103 0.11 -4.89 5.49
C ASP A 103 0.77 -4.80 4.12
N HIS A 104 0.00 -4.34 3.12
CA HIS A 104 0.52 -4.13 1.77
C HIS A 104 -0.29 -3.10 0.97
N ILE A 105 0.32 -2.59 -0.07
CA ILE A 105 -0.34 -1.87 -1.16
C ILE A 105 -0.30 -2.73 -2.42
N VAL A 106 -1.33 -2.61 -3.26
CA VAL A 106 -1.42 -3.32 -4.54
C VAL A 106 -1.30 -2.34 -5.68
N LEU A 107 -0.39 -2.60 -6.60
CA LEU A 107 -0.18 -1.86 -7.83
C LEU A 107 -0.42 -2.78 -9.03
N THR A 108 -0.66 -2.21 -10.19
CA THR A 108 -0.74 -2.98 -11.44
C THR A 108 0.29 -2.48 -12.43
N HIS A 109 0.83 -3.38 -13.23
CA HIS A 109 1.78 -3.06 -14.27
C HIS A 109 1.54 -3.92 -15.52
N ARG A 110 1.77 -3.37 -16.70
CA ARG A 110 1.55 -4.08 -17.98
C ARG A 110 2.58 -5.15 -18.30
N ASP A 111 3.77 -4.98 -17.75
CA ASP A 111 4.96 -5.78 -18.08
C ASP A 111 5.66 -6.22 -16.81
N GLU A 112 5.90 -7.51 -16.68
CA GLU A 112 6.56 -8.13 -15.52
C GLU A 112 8.01 -7.65 -15.37
N ASP A 113 8.78 -7.69 -16.47
CA ASP A 113 10.21 -7.35 -16.44
C ASP A 113 10.40 -5.85 -16.13
N ALA A 114 9.54 -4.99 -16.68
CA ALA A 114 9.56 -3.57 -16.39
C ALA A 114 9.18 -3.27 -14.92
N ALA A 115 8.21 -4.00 -14.35
CA ALA A 115 7.87 -3.91 -12.93
C ALA A 115 9.06 -4.34 -12.05
N ILE A 116 9.72 -5.46 -12.37
CA ILE A 116 10.91 -5.91 -11.64
C ILE A 116 12.05 -4.89 -11.77
N ALA A 117 12.29 -4.36 -12.98
CA ALA A 117 13.31 -3.34 -13.20
C ALA A 117 13.03 -2.06 -12.40
N LEU A 118 11.76 -1.66 -12.26
CA LEU A 118 11.36 -0.49 -11.48
C LEU A 118 11.55 -0.73 -9.98
N TYR A 119 10.84 -1.70 -9.41
CA TYR A 119 10.79 -1.86 -7.95
C TYR A 119 12.05 -2.49 -7.38
N ALA A 120 12.58 -3.56 -7.98
CA ALA A 120 13.83 -4.16 -7.53
C ALA A 120 15.07 -3.41 -8.05
N GLY A 121 15.10 -3.09 -9.34
CA GLY A 121 16.27 -2.48 -9.95
C GLY A 121 16.49 -1.04 -9.54
N ARG A 122 15.47 -0.18 -9.67
CA ARG A 122 15.61 1.26 -9.42
C ARG A 122 15.37 1.62 -7.96
N PHE A 123 14.23 1.18 -7.37
CA PHE A 123 13.93 1.42 -5.95
C PHE A 123 14.74 0.55 -4.98
N GLY A 124 15.35 -0.54 -5.44
CA GLY A 124 16.15 -1.42 -4.59
C GLY A 124 15.35 -2.33 -3.66
N MET A 125 14.05 -2.46 -3.88
CA MET A 125 13.18 -3.31 -3.07
C MET A 125 13.52 -4.79 -3.28
N SER A 126 13.46 -5.60 -2.22
CA SER A 126 13.69 -7.05 -2.34
C SER A 126 12.50 -7.77 -2.94
N LEU A 127 12.62 -8.30 -4.16
CA LEU A 127 11.64 -9.25 -4.70
C LEU A 127 11.69 -10.55 -3.90
N ARG A 128 10.61 -10.88 -3.18
CA ARG A 128 10.54 -12.03 -2.28
C ARG A 128 9.80 -13.21 -2.86
N ARG A 129 8.85 -12.94 -3.75
CA ARG A 129 8.02 -13.99 -4.32
C ARG A 129 7.46 -13.54 -5.67
N VAL A 130 7.37 -14.50 -6.58
CA VAL A 130 6.62 -14.42 -7.83
C VAL A 130 5.56 -15.50 -7.78
N ARG A 131 4.31 -15.16 -8.12
CA ARG A 131 3.19 -16.10 -8.13
C ARG A 131 2.39 -15.94 -9.42
N PRO A 132 2.27 -16.95 -10.26
CA PRO A 132 1.38 -16.92 -11.42
C PRO A 132 -0.09 -16.72 -10.98
N LEU A 133 -0.83 -15.90 -11.74
CA LEU A 133 -2.27 -15.68 -11.61
C LEU A 133 -2.95 -16.07 -12.93
N GLY A 134 -3.02 -17.39 -13.22
CA GLY A 134 -3.43 -17.88 -14.52
C GLY A 134 -2.30 -17.79 -15.55
N ASP A 135 -2.67 -17.69 -16.84
CA ASP A 135 -1.70 -17.83 -17.94
C ASP A 135 -1.04 -16.50 -18.34
N GLU A 136 -1.66 -15.34 -18.02
CA GLU A 136 -1.22 -14.05 -18.53
C GLU A 136 -0.84 -13.05 -17.44
N LEU A 137 -1.05 -13.37 -16.17
CA LEU A 137 -0.79 -12.48 -15.05
C LEU A 137 0.15 -13.11 -14.05
N VAL A 138 1.01 -12.28 -13.47
CA VAL A 138 1.86 -12.62 -12.33
C VAL A 138 1.65 -11.64 -11.20
N GLN A 139 1.87 -12.12 -10.00
CA GLN A 139 1.87 -11.33 -8.78
C GLN A 139 3.27 -11.31 -8.21
N LEU A 140 3.84 -10.12 -8.12
CA LEU A 140 5.19 -9.86 -7.62
C LEU A 140 5.08 -9.27 -6.22
N PHE A 141 5.87 -9.78 -5.28
CA PHE A 141 5.89 -9.30 -3.90
C PHE A 141 7.24 -8.69 -3.58
N PHE A 142 7.28 -7.38 -3.51
CA PHE A 142 8.46 -6.62 -3.11
C PHE A 142 8.36 -6.25 -1.63
N ARG A 143 9.46 -6.36 -0.90
CA ARG A 143 9.54 -6.03 0.52
C ARG A 143 10.31 -4.73 0.73
N THR A 144 9.70 -3.80 1.45
CA THR A 144 10.39 -2.66 2.08
C THR A 144 10.76 -3.01 3.52
N SER A 145 11.21 -2.05 4.32
CA SER A 145 11.48 -2.31 5.74
C SER A 145 10.20 -2.56 6.56
N THR A 146 9.07 -2.00 6.17
CA THR A 146 7.84 -2.02 7.00
C THR A 146 6.62 -2.63 6.32
N LEU A 147 6.55 -2.63 4.98
CA LEU A 147 5.39 -3.11 4.24
C LEU A 147 5.75 -3.96 3.02
N VAL A 148 4.75 -4.54 2.39
CA VAL A 148 4.87 -5.24 1.11
C VAL A 148 4.26 -4.36 0.01
N VAL A 149 4.97 -4.23 -1.10
CA VAL A 149 4.43 -3.71 -2.36
C VAL A 149 4.13 -4.92 -3.24
N GLU A 150 2.84 -5.16 -3.45
CA GLU A 150 2.34 -6.20 -4.33
C GLU A 150 2.08 -5.62 -5.71
N VAL A 151 2.65 -6.20 -6.76
CA VAL A 151 2.41 -5.75 -8.14
C VAL A 151 1.78 -6.88 -8.93
N VAL A 152 0.58 -6.64 -9.46
CA VAL A 152 -0.05 -7.54 -10.43
C VAL A 152 0.37 -7.09 -11.82
N ALA A 153 1.16 -7.91 -12.51
CA ALA A 153 1.73 -7.56 -13.80
C ALA A 153 1.24 -8.51 -14.91
N GLY A 154 1.04 -7.93 -16.09
CA GLY A 154 0.72 -8.66 -17.30
C GLY A 154 -0.01 -7.83 -18.35
N PRO A 155 -0.13 -8.33 -19.60
CA PRO A 155 -0.63 -7.56 -20.73
C PRO A 155 -2.09 -7.10 -20.62
N ALA A 156 -2.89 -7.75 -19.77
CA ALA A 156 -4.27 -7.33 -19.49
C ALA A 156 -4.37 -6.11 -18.56
N MET A 157 -3.26 -5.69 -17.94
CA MET A 157 -3.23 -4.52 -17.07
C MET A 157 -3.19 -3.23 -17.90
N ALA A 158 -3.62 -2.12 -17.32
CA ALA A 158 -3.60 -0.83 -17.99
C ALA A 158 -2.18 -0.39 -18.35
N GLU A 159 -2.06 0.52 -19.34
CA GLU A 159 -0.75 1.03 -19.79
C GLU A 159 -0.01 1.85 -18.73
N ARG A 160 -0.76 2.44 -17.80
CA ARG A 160 -0.21 3.14 -16.61
C ARG A 160 -0.30 2.24 -15.41
N GLU A 161 0.63 2.41 -14.48
CA GLU A 161 0.51 1.82 -13.16
C GLU A 161 -0.76 2.33 -12.49
N LEU A 162 -1.65 1.41 -12.19
CA LEU A 162 -2.87 1.69 -11.46
C LEU A 162 -2.73 1.18 -10.03
N PHE A 163 -3.30 1.93 -9.12
CA PHE A 163 -3.38 1.53 -7.73
C PHE A 163 -4.51 0.52 -7.54
N GLY A 164 -4.15 -0.71 -7.19
CA GLY A 164 -5.09 -1.81 -7.02
C GLY A 164 -5.74 -1.87 -5.64
N GLY A 165 -5.21 -1.14 -4.65
CA GLY A 165 -5.80 -1.05 -3.32
C GLY A 165 -4.83 -1.07 -2.16
N ILE A 166 -5.41 -1.04 -0.95
CA ILE A 166 -4.72 -1.03 0.33
C ILE A 166 -5.22 -2.20 1.17
N ALA A 167 -4.31 -2.89 1.87
CA ALA A 167 -4.67 -3.85 2.90
C ALA A 167 -4.20 -3.35 4.28
N TRP A 168 -5.14 -3.33 5.23
CA TRP A 168 -4.91 -2.94 6.61
C TRP A 168 -4.85 -4.18 7.49
N LEU A 169 -3.81 -4.29 8.32
CA LEU A 169 -3.67 -5.35 9.29
C LEU A 169 -4.60 -5.12 10.47
N THR A 170 -5.24 -6.16 10.94
CA THR A 170 -6.02 -6.18 12.19
C THR A 170 -5.68 -7.43 12.99
N ASP A 171 -5.80 -7.35 14.32
CA ASP A 171 -5.56 -8.47 15.23
C ASP A 171 -6.80 -9.36 15.37
N ASP A 172 -8.01 -8.80 15.18
CA ASP A 172 -9.30 -9.49 15.25
C ASP A 172 -10.21 -8.96 14.15
N ILE A 173 -10.30 -9.74 13.06
CA ILE A 173 -11.04 -9.30 11.87
C ILE A 173 -12.56 -9.38 12.04
N ASP A 174 -13.06 -10.27 12.92
CA ASP A 174 -14.49 -10.37 13.18
C ASP A 174 -14.96 -9.15 13.98
N ALA A 175 -14.25 -8.83 15.07
CA ALA A 175 -14.55 -7.65 15.87
C ALA A 175 -14.41 -6.34 15.06
N GLU A 176 -13.40 -6.25 14.20
CA GLU A 176 -13.19 -5.07 13.36
C GLU A 176 -14.27 -4.95 12.28
N GLN A 177 -14.67 -6.04 11.65
CA GLN A 177 -15.75 -6.06 10.67
C GLN A 177 -17.08 -5.64 11.31
N GLU A 178 -17.42 -6.17 12.50
CA GLU A 178 -18.62 -5.80 13.27
C GLU A 178 -18.61 -4.30 13.61
N ARG A 179 -17.49 -3.78 14.12
CA ARG A 179 -17.30 -2.36 14.42
C ARG A 179 -17.55 -1.45 13.22
N LEU A 180 -17.01 -1.83 12.04
CA LEU A 180 -17.20 -1.06 10.81
C LEU A 180 -18.65 -1.05 10.34
N VAL A 181 -19.32 -2.21 10.40
CA VAL A 181 -20.75 -2.34 10.04
C VAL A 181 -21.63 -1.53 10.99
N GLU A 182 -21.41 -1.60 12.30
CA GLU A 182 -22.13 -0.80 13.29
C GLU A 182 -21.93 0.71 13.08
N ALA A 183 -20.74 1.12 12.64
CA ALA A 183 -20.44 2.51 12.29
C ALA A 183 -21.02 2.96 10.93
N GLY A 184 -21.61 2.01 10.17
CA GLY A 184 -22.34 2.27 8.93
C GLY A 184 -21.51 2.14 7.66
N LEU A 185 -20.35 1.43 7.69
CA LEU A 185 -19.62 1.07 6.48
C LEU A 185 -20.11 -0.27 5.91
N ASP A 186 -20.18 -0.37 4.58
CA ASP A 186 -20.44 -1.64 3.90
C ASP A 186 -19.17 -2.50 3.83
N THR A 187 -19.29 -3.74 4.28
CA THR A 187 -18.20 -4.71 4.27
C THR A 187 -18.65 -6.05 3.67
N SER A 188 -17.71 -6.84 3.20
CA SER A 188 -17.98 -8.24 2.88
C SER A 188 -18.04 -9.08 4.16
N GLU A 189 -18.55 -10.30 4.03
CA GLU A 189 -18.29 -11.33 5.04
C GLU A 189 -16.79 -11.60 5.14
N VAL A 190 -16.35 -12.00 6.35
CA VAL A 190 -15.00 -12.47 6.59
C VAL A 190 -14.82 -13.82 5.90
N ARG A 191 -13.71 -13.98 5.18
CA ARG A 191 -13.39 -15.20 4.44
C ARG A 191 -11.92 -15.57 4.59
N VAL A 192 -11.59 -16.82 4.31
CA VAL A 192 -10.19 -17.28 4.24
C VAL A 192 -9.47 -16.52 3.12
N GLY A 193 -8.31 -15.98 3.44
CA GLY A 193 -7.47 -15.29 2.47
C GLY A 193 -6.71 -16.26 1.55
N ARG A 194 -6.16 -15.74 0.46
CA ARG A 194 -5.34 -16.55 -0.48
C ARG A 194 -4.00 -16.97 0.10
N LYS A 195 -3.48 -16.25 1.08
CA LYS A 195 -2.27 -16.61 1.82
C LYS A 195 -2.68 -17.54 2.96
N PRO A 196 -2.05 -18.70 3.12
CA PRO A 196 -2.33 -19.60 4.26
C PRO A 196 -2.18 -18.85 5.60
N GLY A 197 -3.10 -19.12 6.53
CA GLY A 197 -3.12 -18.46 7.83
C GLY A 197 -3.61 -17.01 7.81
N THR A 198 -4.31 -16.59 6.74
CA THR A 198 -4.94 -15.26 6.70
C THR A 198 -6.45 -15.35 6.58
N ARG A 199 -7.13 -14.37 7.19
CA ARG A 199 -8.55 -14.07 7.03
C ARG A 199 -8.70 -12.68 6.48
N VAL A 200 -9.66 -12.42 5.62
CA VAL A 200 -9.80 -11.13 4.94
C VAL A 200 -11.26 -10.68 4.87
N CYS A 201 -11.44 -9.37 4.91
CA CYS A 201 -12.73 -8.68 4.74
C CYS A 201 -12.53 -7.47 3.82
N THR A 202 -13.38 -7.31 2.82
CA THR A 202 -13.34 -6.16 1.90
C THR A 202 -14.25 -5.06 2.42
N VAL A 203 -13.72 -3.85 2.55
CA VAL A 203 -14.53 -2.64 2.78
C VAL A 203 -15.01 -2.14 1.41
N ARG A 204 -16.34 -2.12 1.20
CA ARG A 204 -16.96 -1.86 -0.11
C ARG A 204 -17.30 -0.39 -0.35
N GLU A 205 -16.77 0.50 0.49
CA GLU A 205 -17.03 1.92 0.42
C GLU A 205 -16.27 2.60 -0.73
N ARG A 206 -16.99 2.95 -1.79
CA ARG A 206 -16.41 3.64 -2.95
C ARG A 206 -15.86 5.02 -2.61
N VAL A 207 -16.40 5.65 -1.58
CA VAL A 207 -15.92 6.98 -1.12
C VAL A 207 -14.51 6.94 -0.54
N LEU A 208 -13.95 5.77 -0.24
CA LEU A 208 -12.53 5.64 0.12
C LEU A 208 -11.58 5.94 -1.05
N GLY A 209 -12.08 6.04 -2.28
CA GLY A 209 -11.29 6.33 -3.49
C GLY A 209 -10.37 5.20 -3.94
N THR A 210 -10.31 4.09 -3.18
CA THR A 210 -9.48 2.92 -3.49
C THR A 210 -10.07 1.64 -2.91
N PRO A 211 -9.89 0.48 -3.56
CA PRO A 211 -10.22 -0.81 -2.98
C PRO A 211 -9.50 -0.99 -1.64
N THR A 212 -10.24 -1.39 -0.62
CA THR A 212 -9.73 -1.48 0.75
C THR A 212 -10.03 -2.86 1.32
N LEU A 213 -9.01 -3.49 1.89
CA LEU A 213 -9.06 -4.82 2.49
C LEU A 213 -8.62 -4.74 3.96
N LEU A 214 -9.31 -5.45 4.82
CA LEU A 214 -8.79 -5.83 6.14
C LEU A 214 -8.16 -7.21 6.04
N ILE A 215 -7.06 -7.43 6.73
CA ILE A 215 -6.37 -8.71 6.80
C ILE A 215 -5.95 -9.03 8.23
N GLU A 216 -6.30 -10.21 8.68
CA GLU A 216 -5.79 -10.82 9.90
C GLU A 216 -4.78 -11.91 9.52
N GLN A 217 -3.66 -11.93 10.19
CA GLN A 217 -2.65 -12.97 10.03
C GLN A 217 -2.58 -13.79 11.32
N SER A 218 -2.91 -15.08 11.25
CA SER A 218 -2.67 -15.97 12.40
C SER A 218 -1.19 -15.92 12.79
N PRO A 219 -0.88 -15.93 14.09
CA PRO A 219 0.48 -16.10 14.54
C PRO A 219 1.10 -17.29 13.82
N ARG A 220 2.34 -17.16 13.32
CA ARG A 220 3.05 -18.33 12.82
C ARG A 220 3.13 -19.31 13.97
N SER A 221 2.53 -20.49 13.82
CA SER A 221 2.88 -21.61 14.66
C SER A 221 4.37 -21.85 14.41
N ASP A 222 5.20 -21.49 15.39
CA ASP A 222 6.60 -21.92 15.41
C ASP A 222 6.54 -23.45 15.44
N ASP A 223 6.78 -24.08 14.29
CA ASP A 223 6.98 -25.52 14.18
C ASP A 223 8.37 -25.76 14.77
N PRO A 224 8.47 -26.40 15.95
CA PRO A 224 9.78 -26.74 16.50
C PRO A 224 10.34 -27.89 15.67
N SER A 225 11.34 -27.59 14.86
CA SER A 225 12.18 -28.60 14.15
C SER A 225 13.21 -29.18 15.07
#